data_237baf50f50b71084ba250df28d55790
#
_entry.id   237baf50f50b71084ba250df28d55790
#
_cell.length_a   1.000
_cell.length_b   1.000
_cell.length_c   1.000
_cell.angle_alpha   90.00
_cell.angle_beta   90.00
_cell.angle_gamma   90.00
#
_symmetry.space_group_name_H-M   'P 1'
#
loop_
_entity.id
_entity.type
_entity.pdbx_description
1 polymer ?
#
loop_
_entity_poly.entity_id
_entity_poly.type
_entity_poly.pdbx_seq_one_letter_code
_entity_poly.pdbx_strand_id
1 'polypeptide(L)'
;MKTNKLFLTFLTCLFASSVSATIHTINAGSYYFTPAILTINSGDTVEWINDGGLHNVNFDISMVTGLSFNNPVSFISTPTSSLNMYTHVFAIAGAYSYDCAVGQHASLGMVGSIIVNGGSNSIYDIVSGSPDHTTLKVAIDSCALNGTLSAPGTLTLFAPTDAAFNLLPAGTVTALLATI
;
A
#
# COMPACT_ATOMS: atom_id res chain seq x y z
N MET A 1 -50.59 -8.09 -30.22
CA MET A 1 -49.64 -8.31 -29.12
C MET A 1 -48.47 -7.39 -29.33
N LYS A 2 -48.33 -6.31 -28.51
CA LYS A 2 -47.22 -5.38 -28.59
C LYS A 2 -46.19 -5.78 -27.52
N THR A 3 -45.04 -6.25 -27.95
CA THR A 3 -43.92 -6.57 -27.05
C THR A 3 -43.18 -5.26 -26.66
N ASN A 4 -43.39 -4.80 -25.43
CA ASN A 4 -42.62 -3.72 -24.87
C ASN A 4 -41.21 -4.25 -24.53
N LYS A 5 -40.22 -3.84 -25.30
CA LYS A 5 -38.82 -4.02 -24.95
C LYS A 5 -38.46 -2.95 -23.92
N LEU A 6 -38.39 -3.35 -22.66
CA LEU A 6 -37.88 -2.53 -21.57
C LEU A 6 -36.34 -2.45 -21.71
N PHE A 7 -35.84 -1.30 -22.19
CA PHE A 7 -34.43 -0.99 -22.20
C PHE A 7 -34.03 -0.63 -20.76
N LEU A 8 -33.44 -1.55 -20.04
CA LEU A 8 -32.83 -1.31 -18.72
C LEU A 8 -31.46 -0.67 -18.91
N THR A 9 -31.41 0.66 -18.83
CA THR A 9 -30.16 1.43 -18.86
C THR A 9 -29.47 1.24 -17.51
N PHE A 10 -28.42 0.42 -17.47
CA PHE A 10 -27.55 0.28 -16.31
C PHE A 10 -26.69 1.55 -16.21
N LEU A 11 -27.06 2.46 -15.33
CA LEU A 11 -26.22 3.59 -14.92
C LEU A 11 -25.18 3.05 -13.92
N THR A 12 -24.04 2.62 -14.43
CA THR A 12 -22.87 2.27 -13.59
C THR A 12 -22.29 3.55 -13.02
N CYS A 13 -22.64 3.86 -11.77
CA CYS A 13 -21.97 4.92 -11.01
C CYS A 13 -20.60 4.40 -10.57
N LEU A 14 -19.57 4.76 -11.34
CA LEU A 14 -18.17 4.44 -11.03
C LEU A 14 -17.71 5.42 -9.94
N PHE A 15 -17.84 5.06 -8.67
CA PHE A 15 -17.13 5.75 -7.60
C PHE A 15 -15.67 5.28 -7.61
N ALA A 16 -14.82 5.98 -8.35
CA ALA A 16 -13.39 5.88 -8.18
C ALA A 16 -13.03 6.60 -6.88
N SER A 17 -12.89 5.87 -5.78
CA SER A 17 -12.20 6.37 -4.59
C SER A 17 -10.72 6.48 -4.97
N SER A 18 -10.30 7.68 -5.36
CA SER A 18 -8.88 7.98 -5.55
C SER A 18 -8.23 7.98 -4.17
N VAL A 19 -7.45 6.94 -3.85
CA VAL A 19 -6.46 7.02 -2.79
C VAL A 19 -5.42 8.01 -3.30
N SER A 20 -5.45 9.23 -2.76
CA SER A 20 -4.45 10.25 -3.07
C SER A 20 -3.17 9.88 -2.34
N ALA A 21 -2.12 9.53 -3.07
CA ALA A 21 -0.79 9.39 -2.52
C ALA A 21 -0.39 10.71 -1.84
N THR A 22 -0.04 10.64 -0.57
CA THR A 22 0.39 11.80 0.22
C THR A 22 1.90 11.94 0.14
N ILE A 23 2.39 13.18 0.04
CA ILE A 23 3.82 13.47 0.12
C ILE A 23 4.14 13.88 1.55
N HIS A 24 5.11 13.21 2.15
CA HIS A 24 5.62 13.46 3.49
C HIS A 24 7.06 13.94 3.39
N THR A 25 7.44 14.90 4.21
CA THR A 25 8.80 15.46 4.22
C THR A 25 9.56 15.03 5.46
N ILE A 26 10.81 14.61 5.28
CA ILE A 26 11.80 14.39 6.33
C ILE A 26 12.98 15.32 6.09
N ASN A 27 13.29 16.15 7.06
CA ASN A 27 14.48 17.00 7.00
C ASN A 27 15.70 16.22 7.47
N ALA A 28 16.84 16.43 6.79
CA ALA A 28 18.14 15.82 7.06
C ALA A 28 19.17 16.91 7.30
N GLY A 29 19.77 16.90 8.46
CA GLY A 29 20.79 17.91 8.83
C GLY A 29 21.89 17.29 9.69
N SER A 30 22.60 18.10 10.47
CA SER A 30 23.77 17.67 11.26
C SER A 30 23.42 16.53 12.22
N TYR A 31 23.59 15.30 11.72
CA TYR A 31 23.39 14.02 12.41
C TYR A 31 21.94 13.71 12.81
N TYR A 32 20.95 14.21 12.08
CA TYR A 32 19.54 13.92 12.33
C TYR A 32 18.74 13.68 11.06
N PHE A 33 17.64 12.94 11.23
CA PHE A 33 16.46 12.98 10.36
C PHE A 33 15.26 13.44 11.20
N THR A 34 14.46 14.37 10.69
CA THR A 34 13.31 14.91 11.43
C THR A 34 12.06 14.95 10.53
N PRO A 35 10.96 14.25 10.89
CA PRO A 35 10.84 13.38 12.06
C PRO A 35 11.73 12.12 11.96
N ALA A 36 12.25 11.64 13.10
CA ALA A 36 13.05 10.41 13.15
C ALA A 36 12.19 9.14 12.97
N ILE A 37 10.90 9.23 13.32
CA ILE A 37 9.91 8.16 13.12
C ILE A 37 8.75 8.77 12.35
N LEU A 38 8.42 8.18 11.21
CA LEU A 38 7.31 8.61 10.36
C LEU A 38 6.37 7.44 10.10
N THR A 39 5.05 7.67 10.26
CA THR A 39 4.03 6.69 9.89
C THR A 39 3.28 7.19 8.65
N ILE A 40 3.22 6.36 7.64
CA ILE A 40 2.60 6.64 6.33
C ILE A 40 1.73 5.46 5.89
N ASN A 41 1.01 5.62 4.79
CA ASN A 41 0.26 4.54 4.15
C ASN A 41 0.99 4.02 2.90
N SER A 42 0.73 2.77 2.55
CA SER A 42 1.22 2.19 1.30
C SER A 42 0.77 3.04 0.10
N GLY A 43 1.71 3.35 -0.78
CA GLY A 43 1.53 4.26 -1.91
C GLY A 43 1.94 5.71 -1.63
N ASP A 44 2.15 6.09 -0.37
CA ASP A 44 2.64 7.42 -0.04
C ASP A 44 4.10 7.62 -0.48
N THR A 45 4.46 8.87 -0.66
CA THR A 45 5.79 9.33 -1.06
C THR A 45 6.49 9.98 0.12
N VAL A 46 7.77 9.72 0.32
CA VAL A 46 8.62 10.46 1.26
C VAL A 46 9.68 11.20 0.48
N GLU A 47 9.84 12.48 0.80
CA GLU A 47 10.88 13.36 0.30
C GLU A 47 11.85 13.71 1.44
N TRP A 48 13.14 13.48 1.23
CA TRP A 48 14.18 13.94 2.14
C TRP A 48 14.75 15.27 1.67
N ILE A 49 14.61 16.28 2.52
CA ILE A 49 15.09 17.65 2.29
C ILE A 49 16.34 17.88 3.13
N ASN A 50 17.40 18.34 2.48
CA ASN A 50 18.69 18.57 3.11
C ASN A 50 18.75 19.96 3.75
N ASP A 51 18.90 20.03 5.06
CA ASP A 51 19.09 21.29 5.80
C ASP A 51 20.55 21.78 5.78
N GLY A 52 21.44 21.02 5.17
CA GLY A 52 22.87 21.34 4.99
C GLY A 52 23.77 20.17 5.30
N GLY A 53 24.89 20.07 4.60
CA GLY A 53 25.85 18.99 4.71
C GLY A 53 25.78 17.98 3.57
N LEU A 54 26.60 16.96 3.65
CA LEU A 54 26.60 15.83 2.71
C LEU A 54 25.92 14.64 3.38
N HIS A 55 24.79 14.20 2.84
CA HIS A 55 23.96 13.14 3.41
C HIS A 55 23.41 12.20 2.33
N ASN A 56 22.96 11.02 2.76
CA ASN A 56 22.19 10.09 1.95
C ASN A 56 21.14 9.38 2.83
N VAL A 57 20.28 8.59 2.20
CA VAL A 57 19.41 7.63 2.89
C VAL A 57 19.84 6.22 2.51
N ASN A 58 20.04 5.37 3.51
CA ASN A 58 20.52 4.01 3.36
C ASN A 58 19.54 3.07 4.07
N PHE A 59 18.82 2.28 3.30
CA PHE A 59 17.81 1.30 3.76
C PHE A 59 18.31 -0.15 3.62
N ASP A 60 19.62 -0.35 3.42
CA ASP A 60 20.20 -1.68 3.15
C ASP A 60 20.91 -2.25 4.38
N ILE A 61 22.11 -1.74 4.67
CA ILE A 61 22.95 -2.22 5.76
C ILE A 61 23.15 -1.11 6.79
N SER A 62 22.85 -1.39 8.05
CA SER A 62 23.08 -0.43 9.14
C SER A 62 24.56 -0.10 9.28
N MET A 63 24.90 1.18 9.18
CA MET A 63 26.25 1.65 9.41
C MET A 63 26.67 1.60 10.88
N VAL A 64 25.72 1.39 11.79
CA VAL A 64 25.99 1.23 13.23
C VAL A 64 26.34 -0.21 13.58
N THR A 65 25.61 -1.18 13.01
CA THR A 65 25.74 -2.60 13.37
C THR A 65 26.45 -3.44 12.32
N GLY A 66 26.54 -2.97 11.08
CA GLY A 66 27.03 -3.72 9.93
C GLY A 66 26.11 -4.84 9.46
N LEU A 67 24.88 -4.92 9.99
CA LEU A 67 23.88 -5.93 9.62
C LEU A 67 22.81 -5.33 8.71
N SER A 68 22.19 -6.17 7.87
CA SER A 68 21.03 -5.75 7.08
C SER A 68 19.91 -5.27 7.99
N PHE A 69 19.20 -4.22 7.57
CA PHE A 69 17.97 -3.77 8.24
C PHE A 69 16.82 -4.77 8.08
N ASN A 70 16.91 -5.71 7.12
CA ASN A 70 15.84 -6.63 6.74
C ASN A 70 14.52 -5.92 6.39
N ASN A 71 14.64 -4.75 5.77
CA ASN A 71 13.50 -3.99 5.29
C ASN A 71 12.73 -4.75 4.20
N PRO A 72 11.41 -4.52 4.04
CA PRO A 72 10.62 -5.10 2.93
C PRO A 72 11.21 -4.80 1.56
N VAL A 73 11.84 -3.62 1.39
CA VAL A 73 12.62 -3.22 0.22
C VAL A 73 13.90 -2.54 0.68
N SER A 74 15.04 -2.94 0.13
CA SER A 74 16.33 -2.31 0.38
C SER A 74 16.72 -1.39 -0.76
N PHE A 75 17.21 -0.20 -0.44
CA PHE A 75 17.76 0.76 -1.38
C PHE A 75 18.73 1.72 -0.68
N ILE A 76 19.58 2.39 -1.46
CA ILE A 76 20.50 3.40 -0.98
C ILE A 76 20.57 4.54 -1.98
N SER A 77 20.49 5.78 -1.53
CA SER A 77 20.67 6.95 -2.38
C SER A 77 22.13 7.35 -2.47
N THR A 78 22.48 8.06 -3.55
CA THR A 78 23.82 8.66 -3.67
C THR A 78 23.96 9.82 -2.67
N PRO A 79 25.09 9.93 -1.93
CA PRO A 79 25.35 11.08 -1.08
C PRO A 79 25.30 12.40 -1.86
N THR A 80 24.60 13.39 -1.31
CA THR A 80 24.43 14.69 -1.95
C THR A 80 24.34 15.83 -0.94
N SER A 81 24.70 17.03 -1.35
CA SER A 81 24.45 18.28 -0.63
C SER A 81 23.31 19.08 -1.24
N SER A 82 22.62 18.54 -2.23
CA SER A 82 21.46 19.19 -2.86
C SER A 82 20.30 19.29 -1.89
N LEU A 83 19.49 20.37 -2.00
CA LEU A 83 18.31 20.58 -1.16
C LEU A 83 17.34 19.38 -1.23
N ASN A 84 16.97 18.96 -2.43
CA ASN A 84 16.19 17.73 -2.63
C ASN A 84 17.15 16.54 -2.65
N MET A 85 17.24 15.86 -1.52
CA MET A 85 18.22 14.79 -1.34
C MET A 85 17.79 13.49 -1.99
N TYR A 86 16.55 13.09 -1.77
CA TYR A 86 15.99 11.86 -2.31
C TYR A 86 14.46 11.84 -2.20
N THR A 87 13.82 11.07 -3.07
CA THR A 87 12.37 10.85 -3.05
C THR A 87 12.10 9.36 -3.28
N HIS A 88 11.19 8.77 -2.49
CA HIS A 88 10.82 7.35 -2.63
C HIS A 88 9.33 7.12 -2.38
N VAL A 89 8.72 6.25 -3.19
CA VAL A 89 7.33 5.79 -3.02
C VAL A 89 7.34 4.47 -2.25
N PHE A 90 6.69 4.41 -1.10
CA PHE A 90 6.60 3.21 -0.28
C PHE A 90 5.38 2.36 -0.65
N ALA A 91 5.53 1.45 -1.62
CA ALA A 91 4.44 0.61 -2.10
C ALA A 91 4.16 -0.61 -1.20
N ILE A 92 5.15 -1.09 -0.44
CA ILE A 92 5.05 -2.30 0.38
C ILE A 92 4.95 -1.92 1.86
N ALA A 93 3.91 -2.43 2.52
CA ALA A 93 3.71 -2.24 3.96
C ALA A 93 4.80 -2.91 4.78
N GLY A 94 5.12 -2.32 5.93
CA GLY A 94 6.08 -2.87 6.87
C GLY A 94 6.84 -1.80 7.65
N ALA A 95 7.72 -2.24 8.52
CA ALA A 95 8.63 -1.37 9.24
C ALA A 95 9.95 -1.28 8.46
N TYR A 96 10.38 -0.06 8.22
CA TYR A 96 11.64 0.26 7.55
C TYR A 96 12.54 1.01 8.51
N SER A 97 13.77 0.56 8.62
CA SER A 97 14.85 1.27 9.32
C SER A 97 15.84 1.80 8.30
N TYR A 98 16.45 2.95 8.59
CA TYR A 98 17.46 3.54 7.72
C TYR A 98 18.42 4.42 8.49
N ASP A 99 19.55 4.70 7.88
CA ASP A 99 20.56 5.61 8.40
C ASP A 99 21.22 6.44 7.28
N CYS A 100 22.15 7.30 7.67
CA CYS A 100 23.03 8.00 6.73
C CYS A 100 24.36 7.25 6.64
N ALA A 101 24.72 6.78 5.46
CA ALA A 101 25.97 6.02 5.24
C ALA A 101 27.20 6.90 5.04
N VAL A 102 27.10 8.22 5.24
CA VAL A 102 28.24 9.15 5.11
C VAL A 102 29.06 9.16 6.38
N GLY A 103 30.31 8.73 6.31
CA GLY A 103 31.26 8.78 7.43
C GLY A 103 30.72 8.14 8.71
N GLN A 104 30.70 8.90 9.80
CA GLN A 104 30.22 8.45 11.11
C GLN A 104 28.79 8.99 11.44
N HIS A 105 28.04 9.48 10.46
CA HIS A 105 26.77 10.14 10.72
C HIS A 105 25.78 9.24 11.46
N ALA A 106 25.64 7.97 11.06
CA ALA A 106 24.76 7.01 11.71
C ALA A 106 25.14 6.78 13.18
N SER A 107 26.43 6.61 13.49
CA SER A 107 26.92 6.41 14.88
C SER A 107 26.77 7.67 15.75
N LEU A 108 26.64 8.84 15.13
CA LEU A 108 26.35 10.11 15.79
C LEU A 108 24.84 10.39 15.92
N GLY A 109 24.00 9.44 15.52
CA GLY A 109 22.54 9.53 15.73
C GLY A 109 21.73 9.79 14.47
N MET A 110 22.34 9.87 13.27
CA MET A 110 21.60 10.08 12.01
C MET A 110 20.96 8.79 11.54
N VAL A 111 19.90 8.40 12.25
CA VAL A 111 19.09 7.20 12.02
C VAL A 111 17.62 7.56 11.97
N GLY A 112 16.80 6.77 11.27
CA GLY A 112 15.37 6.97 11.19
C GLY A 112 14.60 5.67 10.95
N SER A 113 13.28 5.76 11.08
CA SER A 113 12.38 4.67 10.75
C SER A 113 11.10 5.17 10.10
N ILE A 114 10.55 4.36 9.19
CA ILE A 114 9.27 4.61 8.54
C ILE A 114 8.40 3.39 8.77
N ILE A 115 7.20 3.62 9.32
CA ILE A 115 6.17 2.60 9.46
C ILE A 115 5.19 2.81 8.32
N VAL A 116 5.19 1.89 7.36
CA VAL A 116 4.25 1.90 6.24
C VAL A 116 3.08 1.02 6.62
N ASN A 117 1.96 1.66 6.93
CA ASN A 117 0.71 0.93 7.13
C ASN A 117 0.34 0.26 5.82
N GLY A 118 -0.02 -1.02 5.87
CA GLY A 118 -0.72 -1.64 4.77
C GLY A 118 -1.97 -0.82 4.55
N GLY A 119 -2.10 -0.20 3.38
CA GLY A 119 -3.36 0.45 3.05
C GLY A 119 -4.45 -0.60 3.29
N SER A 120 -5.41 -0.26 4.10
CA SER A 120 -6.68 -0.97 4.25
C SER A 120 -7.49 -0.86 2.94
N ASN A 121 -6.85 -1.15 1.81
CA ASN A 121 -7.40 -0.98 0.47
C ASN A 121 -6.96 -2.10 -0.47
N SER A 122 -6.61 -3.28 0.06
CA SER A 122 -6.54 -4.45 -0.81
C SER A 122 -7.94 -4.70 -1.39
N ILE A 123 -8.00 -5.35 -2.53
CA ILE A 123 -9.29 -5.75 -3.12
C ILE A 123 -10.12 -6.53 -2.10
N TYR A 124 -9.47 -7.40 -1.31
CA TYR A 124 -10.13 -8.17 -0.26
C TYR A 124 -10.67 -7.28 0.87
N ASP A 125 -9.92 -6.26 1.31
CA ASP A 125 -10.38 -5.33 2.36
C ASP A 125 -11.60 -4.53 1.90
N ILE A 126 -11.58 -4.05 0.65
CA ILE A 126 -12.72 -3.32 0.04
C ILE A 126 -13.97 -4.21 0.01
N VAL A 127 -13.84 -5.46 -0.46
CA VAL A 127 -14.97 -6.40 -0.50
C VAL A 127 -15.44 -6.76 0.90
N SER A 128 -14.50 -7.03 1.83
CA SER A 128 -14.82 -7.44 3.20
C SER A 128 -15.50 -6.34 4.02
N GLY A 129 -15.15 -5.08 3.75
CA GLY A 129 -15.76 -3.90 4.40
C GLY A 129 -17.06 -3.45 3.77
N SER A 130 -17.46 -4.02 2.64
CA SER A 130 -18.66 -3.60 1.90
C SER A 130 -19.91 -4.35 2.36
N PRO A 131 -20.96 -3.64 2.81
CA PRO A 131 -22.23 -4.28 3.20
C PRO A 131 -23.00 -4.90 2.01
N ASP A 132 -22.67 -4.50 0.78
CA ASP A 132 -23.36 -4.92 -0.43
C ASP A 132 -22.68 -6.09 -1.17
N HIS A 133 -21.57 -6.63 -0.62
CA HIS A 133 -20.75 -7.68 -1.26
C HIS A 133 -20.52 -8.89 -0.35
N THR A 134 -21.47 -9.18 0.55
CA THR A 134 -21.34 -10.27 1.52
C THR A 134 -21.26 -11.65 0.87
N THR A 135 -22.04 -11.89 -0.19
CA THR A 135 -22.01 -13.13 -0.99
C THR A 135 -20.66 -13.29 -1.71
N LEU A 136 -20.14 -12.22 -2.29
CA LEU A 136 -18.83 -12.22 -2.95
C LEU A 136 -17.72 -12.53 -1.96
N LYS A 137 -17.77 -11.93 -0.75
CA LYS A 137 -16.81 -12.21 0.32
C LYS A 137 -16.78 -13.69 0.67
N VAL A 138 -17.96 -14.30 0.87
CA VAL A 138 -18.06 -15.75 1.17
C VAL A 138 -17.46 -16.59 0.04
N ALA A 139 -17.69 -16.22 -1.23
CA ALA A 139 -17.14 -16.93 -2.37
C ALA A 139 -15.60 -16.82 -2.41
N ILE A 140 -15.03 -15.63 -2.19
CA ILE A 140 -13.59 -15.39 -2.13
C ILE A 140 -12.93 -16.22 -1.02
N ASP A 141 -13.53 -16.25 0.18
CA ASP A 141 -13.03 -16.99 1.31
C ASP A 141 -13.07 -18.51 1.07
N SER A 142 -14.18 -19.00 0.51
CA SER A 142 -14.35 -20.42 0.17
C SER A 142 -13.32 -20.91 -0.88
N CYS A 143 -12.96 -20.04 -1.82
CA CYS A 143 -11.95 -20.33 -2.85
C CYS A 143 -10.50 -20.08 -2.38
N ALA A 144 -10.27 -19.73 -1.12
CA ALA A 144 -8.96 -19.34 -0.55
C ALA A 144 -8.25 -18.22 -1.34
N LEU A 145 -9.01 -17.31 -1.98
CA LEU A 145 -8.49 -16.20 -2.78
C LEU A 145 -8.18 -14.94 -1.95
N ASN A 146 -8.54 -14.93 -0.67
CA ASN A 146 -8.29 -13.80 0.25
C ASN A 146 -6.81 -13.38 0.26
N GLY A 147 -5.88 -14.33 0.34
CA GLY A 147 -4.44 -14.04 0.30
C GLY A 147 -3.99 -13.39 -1.02
N THR A 148 -4.47 -13.91 -2.15
CA THR A 148 -4.17 -13.35 -3.48
C THR A 148 -4.70 -11.94 -3.66
N LEU A 149 -5.94 -11.67 -3.20
CA LEU A 149 -6.60 -10.38 -3.31
C LEU A 149 -6.14 -9.36 -2.25
N SER A 150 -5.41 -9.82 -1.24
CA SER A 150 -4.74 -8.96 -0.24
C SER A 150 -3.31 -8.64 -0.61
N ALA A 151 -2.71 -9.38 -1.56
CA ALA A 151 -1.32 -9.19 -1.95
C ALA A 151 -1.14 -7.90 -2.76
N PRO A 152 0.04 -7.25 -2.66
CA PRO A 152 0.41 -6.16 -3.54
C PRO A 152 0.43 -6.62 -5.00
N GLY A 153 -0.10 -5.79 -5.92
CA GLY A 153 -0.08 -6.09 -7.35
C GLY A 153 -1.13 -5.30 -8.13
N THR A 154 -1.10 -5.48 -9.46
CA THR A 154 -2.03 -4.83 -10.37
C THR A 154 -3.19 -5.77 -10.72
N LEU A 155 -4.03 -6.09 -9.73
CA LEU A 155 -5.23 -6.88 -9.94
C LEU A 155 -6.46 -5.99 -10.15
N THR A 156 -7.40 -6.44 -10.96
CA THR A 156 -8.72 -5.82 -11.12
C THR A 156 -9.79 -6.86 -10.81
N LEU A 157 -10.70 -6.54 -9.90
CA LEU A 157 -11.85 -7.37 -9.56
C LEU A 157 -13.14 -6.69 -10.04
N PHE A 158 -13.92 -7.39 -10.86
CA PHE A 158 -15.32 -7.02 -11.14
C PHE A 158 -16.19 -7.63 -10.05
N ALA A 159 -16.66 -6.78 -9.13
CA ALA A 159 -17.35 -7.20 -7.91
C ALA A 159 -18.88 -7.15 -8.08
N PRO A 160 -19.57 -8.29 -8.29
CA PRO A 160 -21.03 -8.31 -8.28
C PRO A 160 -21.54 -8.10 -6.86
N THR A 161 -22.60 -7.29 -6.73
CA THR A 161 -23.28 -7.05 -5.46
C THR A 161 -24.18 -8.23 -5.06
N ASP A 162 -24.60 -8.28 -3.79
CA ASP A 162 -25.58 -9.26 -3.30
C ASP A 162 -26.89 -9.21 -4.12
N ALA A 163 -27.31 -8.02 -4.55
CA ALA A 163 -28.46 -7.84 -5.43
C ALA A 163 -28.27 -8.54 -6.79
N ALA A 164 -27.04 -8.53 -7.35
CA ALA A 164 -26.74 -9.24 -8.59
C ALA A 164 -26.77 -10.76 -8.39
N PHE A 165 -26.24 -11.26 -7.28
CA PHE A 165 -26.30 -12.69 -6.94
C PHE A 165 -27.74 -13.18 -6.73
N ASN A 166 -28.62 -12.34 -6.17
CA ASN A 166 -30.03 -12.66 -5.96
C ASN A 166 -30.86 -12.80 -7.27
N LEU A 167 -30.31 -12.36 -8.41
CA LEU A 167 -30.91 -12.57 -9.73
C LEU A 167 -30.64 -13.97 -10.28
N LEU A 168 -29.73 -14.73 -9.71
CA LEU A 168 -29.45 -16.10 -10.10
C LEU A 168 -30.55 -17.03 -9.62
N PRO A 169 -30.79 -18.18 -10.33
CA PRO A 169 -31.74 -19.19 -9.86
C PRO A 169 -31.43 -19.62 -8.42
N ALA A 170 -32.48 -19.84 -7.63
CA ALA A 170 -32.33 -20.24 -6.23
C ALA A 170 -31.43 -21.49 -6.08
N GLY A 171 -30.47 -21.44 -5.14
CA GLY A 171 -29.55 -22.53 -4.88
C GLY A 171 -28.27 -22.53 -5.76
N THR A 172 -28.18 -21.69 -6.79
CA THR A 172 -27.00 -21.68 -7.69
C THR A 172 -25.70 -21.39 -6.92
N VAL A 173 -25.66 -20.33 -6.11
CA VAL A 173 -24.46 -19.96 -5.33
C VAL A 173 -24.11 -21.07 -4.33
N THR A 174 -25.08 -21.59 -3.60
CA THR A 174 -24.88 -22.67 -2.64
C THR A 174 -24.32 -23.92 -3.29
N ALA A 175 -24.85 -24.30 -4.48
CA ALA A 175 -24.37 -25.47 -5.21
C ALA A 175 -22.92 -25.31 -5.70
N LEU A 176 -22.54 -24.10 -6.16
CA LEU A 176 -21.18 -23.82 -6.61
C LEU A 176 -20.19 -23.85 -5.45
N LEU A 177 -20.53 -23.27 -4.29
CA LEU A 177 -19.68 -23.25 -3.11
C LEU A 177 -19.54 -24.63 -2.43
N ALA A 178 -20.47 -25.54 -2.63
CA ALA A 178 -20.41 -26.90 -2.09
C ALA A 178 -19.44 -27.83 -2.86
N THR A 179 -18.92 -27.39 -4.00
CA THR A 179 -18.01 -28.16 -4.88
C THR A 179 -16.55 -27.76 -4.78
N ILE A 180 -16.20 -26.86 -3.85
CA ILE A 180 -14.84 -26.31 -3.68
C ILE A 180 -14.10 -26.99 -2.53
#